data_cd8be74b17c5dc4a15a23c0242f175c9
#
_entry.id   cd8be74b17c5dc4a15a23c0242f175c9
#
_cell.length_a   1.000
_cell.length_b   1.000
_cell.length_c   1.000
_cell.angle_alpha   90.00
_cell.angle_beta   90.00
_cell.angle_gamma   90.00
#
_symmetry.space_group_name_H-M   'P 1'
#
loop_
_entity.id
_entity.type
_entity.pdbx_description
1 polymer ?
#
loop_
_entity_poly.entity_id
_entity_poly.type
_entity_poly.pdbx_seq_one_letter_code
_entity_poly.pdbx_strand_id
1 'polypeptide(L)'
;MLRILSDLHFRDASSRLRRLEELEPLLLGVDTLWLNGDTCDNQTGMPATAVEEIRGFFRARVPHVHFLTGNHDPDISTEHWSTTADRRVFATHGDAFFENAVPWSRQRNLLNERSRSAMAEHPELDHRTLDGRLALHRIACTGLKFGYDPENATHCHRLHRLITTFYPPSQPLAMIKAWRSLPDRVAAVAPAWLPGAQVVVTGHVHYPRVWRRGDLTVINTGAFTGPLGAYLVDIDGEHVAVHRLRLRRNLWYPGRTVAQITLRPTLAKR
;
A
#
# COMPACT_ATOMS: atom_id res chain seq x y z
N MET A 1 11.09 11.54 13.90
CA MET A 1 9.89 11.58 13.03
C MET A 1 9.82 10.32 12.20
N LEU A 2 8.67 9.65 12.19
CA LEU A 2 8.38 8.50 11.32
C LEU A 2 7.60 8.96 10.10
N ARG A 3 7.97 8.48 8.91
CA ARG A 3 7.27 8.73 7.64
C ARG A 3 6.77 7.45 7.00
N ILE A 4 5.56 7.47 6.46
CA ILE A 4 4.97 6.35 5.73
C ILE A 4 4.75 6.77 4.27
N LEU A 5 5.26 5.97 3.36
CA LEU A 5 5.00 6.00 1.92
C LEU A 5 4.43 4.63 1.49
N SER A 6 3.69 4.59 0.40
CA SER A 6 3.08 3.36 -0.12
C SER A 6 2.93 3.44 -1.63
N ASP A 7 2.77 2.29 -2.27
CA ASP A 7 2.41 2.17 -3.69
C ASP A 7 3.33 2.97 -4.62
N LEU A 8 4.64 2.86 -4.40
CA LEU A 8 5.65 3.48 -5.27
C LEU A 8 5.63 2.85 -6.66
N HIS A 9 5.34 1.54 -6.73
CA HIS A 9 5.34 0.75 -7.95
C HIS A 9 6.59 1.01 -8.79
N PHE A 10 7.74 1.09 -8.12
CA PHE A 10 9.00 1.30 -8.82
C PHE A 10 9.24 0.19 -9.84
N ARG A 11 9.66 0.55 -11.05
CA ARG A 11 9.78 -0.30 -12.23
C ARG A 11 8.46 -0.72 -12.91
N ASP A 12 7.28 -0.38 -12.38
CA ASP A 12 6.05 -0.47 -13.17
C ASP A 12 5.98 0.67 -14.20
N ALA A 13 5.60 0.34 -15.44
CA ALA A 13 5.47 1.34 -16.51
C ALA A 13 4.43 2.42 -16.22
N SER A 14 3.47 2.15 -15.32
CA SER A 14 2.45 3.13 -14.89
C SER A 14 2.94 4.05 -13.80
N SER A 15 4.01 3.69 -13.10
CA SER A 15 4.58 4.56 -12.07
C SER A 15 5.11 5.85 -12.68
N ARG A 16 4.91 6.94 -11.97
CA ARG A 16 5.52 8.24 -12.28
C ARG A 16 6.91 8.39 -11.67
N LEU A 17 7.28 7.45 -10.78
CA LEU A 17 8.62 7.32 -10.22
C LEU A 17 9.50 6.58 -11.22
N ARG A 18 10.50 7.26 -11.77
CA ARG A 18 11.41 6.67 -12.77
C ARG A 18 12.74 6.25 -12.17
N ARG A 19 13.19 6.96 -11.17
CA ARG A 19 14.43 6.71 -10.43
C ARG A 19 14.17 6.91 -8.94
N LEU A 20 14.80 6.11 -8.10
CA LEU A 20 14.63 6.21 -6.64
C LEU A 20 15.15 7.53 -6.08
N GLU A 21 16.16 8.15 -6.70
CA GLU A 21 16.71 9.44 -6.33
C GLU A 21 15.67 10.59 -6.41
N GLU A 22 14.61 10.39 -7.17
CA GLU A 22 13.51 11.35 -7.24
C GLU A 22 12.76 11.49 -5.90
N LEU A 23 12.96 10.54 -4.97
CA LEU A 23 12.40 10.54 -3.63
C LEU A 23 13.28 11.22 -2.59
N GLU A 24 14.52 11.60 -2.90
CA GLU A 24 15.46 12.14 -1.91
C GLU A 24 14.87 13.27 -1.06
N PRO A 25 14.12 14.26 -1.62
CA PRO A 25 13.53 15.30 -0.79
C PRO A 25 12.49 14.78 0.22
N LEU A 26 11.94 13.59 -0.02
CA LEU A 26 11.01 12.92 0.91
C LEU A 26 11.74 12.16 2.02
N LEU A 27 13.05 11.92 1.90
CA LEU A 27 13.83 11.14 2.85
C LEU A 27 14.62 12.03 3.82
N LEU A 28 14.72 13.33 3.53
CA LEU A 28 15.47 14.26 4.37
C LEU A 28 14.84 14.45 5.75
N GLY A 29 15.65 14.28 6.80
CA GLY A 29 15.23 14.49 8.19
C GLY A 29 14.25 13.43 8.71
N VAL A 30 14.17 12.27 8.05
CA VAL A 30 13.35 11.14 8.46
C VAL A 30 14.20 10.17 9.28
N ASP A 31 13.77 9.86 10.50
CA ASP A 31 14.46 8.89 11.37
C ASP A 31 14.02 7.47 11.06
N THR A 32 12.72 7.29 10.79
CA THR A 32 12.12 6.00 10.47
C THR A 32 11.23 6.12 9.24
N LEU A 33 11.41 5.23 8.28
CA LEU A 33 10.59 5.14 7.07
C LEU A 33 9.86 3.80 7.03
N TRP A 34 8.55 3.85 6.84
CA TRP A 34 7.76 2.67 6.49
C TRP A 34 7.35 2.75 5.03
N LEU A 35 7.75 1.73 4.26
CA LEU A 35 7.28 1.48 2.90
C LEU A 35 6.14 0.48 2.99
N ASN A 36 4.91 0.97 2.88
CA ASN A 36 3.69 0.26 3.24
C ASN A 36 3.10 -0.55 2.07
N GLY A 37 3.92 -1.41 1.48
CA GLY A 37 3.56 -2.30 0.38
C GLY A 37 3.60 -1.66 -1.00
N ASP A 38 3.71 -2.50 -2.02
CA ASP A 38 3.81 -2.14 -3.43
C ASP A 38 4.91 -1.11 -3.69
N THR A 39 6.06 -1.30 -3.01
CA THR A 39 7.27 -0.49 -3.20
C THR A 39 7.83 -0.69 -4.61
N CYS A 40 7.81 -1.93 -5.09
CA CYS A 40 8.22 -2.27 -6.44
C CYS A 40 7.27 -3.32 -7.04
N ASP A 41 7.38 -3.52 -8.34
CA ASP A 41 6.68 -4.59 -9.04
C ASP A 41 7.64 -5.75 -9.30
N ASN A 42 7.89 -6.58 -8.27
CA ASN A 42 8.80 -7.72 -8.37
C ASN A 42 8.15 -8.97 -8.96
N GLN A 43 6.82 -8.95 -9.17
CA GLN A 43 6.10 -10.05 -9.81
C GLN A 43 6.38 -10.16 -11.32
N THR A 44 6.99 -9.15 -11.92
CA THR A 44 7.42 -9.17 -13.33
C THR A 44 8.68 -10.00 -13.60
N GLY A 45 9.20 -10.68 -12.57
CA GLY A 45 10.44 -11.47 -12.68
C GLY A 45 11.70 -10.63 -12.42
N MET A 46 11.58 -9.61 -11.56
CA MET A 46 12.70 -8.82 -11.10
C MET A 46 13.72 -9.73 -10.39
N PRO A 47 15.02 -9.65 -10.72
CA PRO A 47 16.02 -10.43 -10.02
C PRO A 47 16.14 -10.00 -8.55
N ALA A 48 16.46 -10.94 -7.67
CA ALA A 48 16.65 -10.67 -6.24
C ALA A 48 17.66 -9.54 -5.97
N THR A 49 18.68 -9.41 -6.80
CA THR A 49 19.68 -8.32 -6.76
C THR A 49 19.02 -6.95 -6.89
N ALA A 50 18.00 -6.81 -7.73
CA ALA A 50 17.29 -5.55 -7.91
C ALA A 50 16.42 -5.18 -6.70
N VAL A 51 15.86 -6.16 -6.00
CA VAL A 51 15.15 -5.94 -4.73
C VAL A 51 16.13 -5.47 -3.65
N GLU A 52 17.32 -6.07 -3.57
CA GLU A 52 18.37 -5.64 -2.65
C GLU A 52 18.91 -4.24 -2.97
N GLU A 53 19.03 -3.87 -4.24
CA GLU A 53 19.37 -2.50 -4.65
C GLU A 53 18.33 -1.48 -4.13
N ILE A 54 17.04 -1.80 -4.26
CA ILE A 54 15.95 -0.95 -3.75
C ILE A 54 16.05 -0.83 -2.22
N ARG A 55 16.21 -1.93 -1.51
CA ARG A 55 16.39 -1.92 -0.05
C ARG A 55 17.62 -1.13 0.36
N GLY A 56 18.75 -1.33 -0.32
CA GLY A 56 20.00 -0.62 -0.11
C GLY A 56 19.87 0.88 -0.30
N PHE A 57 19.13 1.32 -1.32
CA PHE A 57 18.87 2.74 -1.58
C PHE A 57 18.24 3.43 -0.37
N PHE A 58 17.19 2.85 0.21
CA PHE A 58 16.48 3.45 1.34
C PHE A 58 17.31 3.35 2.64
N ARG A 59 17.92 2.20 2.90
CA ARG A 59 18.75 1.98 4.10
C ARG A 59 19.99 2.88 4.15
N ALA A 60 20.52 3.28 2.99
CA ALA A 60 21.63 4.23 2.91
C ALA A 60 21.24 5.69 3.24
N ARG A 61 19.92 6.00 3.27
CA ARG A 61 19.42 7.38 3.40
C ARG A 61 18.60 7.62 4.66
N VAL A 62 18.04 6.58 5.24
CA VAL A 62 17.19 6.67 6.44
C VAL A 62 17.69 5.65 7.48
N PRO A 63 17.89 6.08 8.74
CA PRO A 63 18.45 5.21 9.79
C PRO A 63 17.65 3.91 10.01
N HIS A 64 16.33 4.00 10.01
CA HIS A 64 15.45 2.85 10.23
C HIS A 64 14.43 2.72 9.09
N VAL A 65 14.49 1.62 8.34
CA VAL A 65 13.59 1.38 7.21
C VAL A 65 12.86 0.04 7.40
N HIS A 66 11.54 0.08 7.37
CA HIS A 66 10.66 -1.09 7.36
C HIS A 66 9.99 -1.22 6.00
N PHE A 67 10.09 -2.41 5.42
CA PHE A 67 9.42 -2.76 4.19
C PHE A 67 8.24 -3.66 4.55
N LEU A 68 7.03 -3.16 4.41
CA LEU A 68 5.82 -3.97 4.55
C LEU A 68 5.46 -4.55 3.18
N THR A 69 4.95 -5.76 3.17
CA THR A 69 4.63 -6.44 1.91
C THR A 69 3.37 -5.87 1.28
N GLY A 70 3.34 -5.78 -0.05
CA GLY A 70 2.16 -5.54 -0.87
C GLY A 70 1.78 -6.77 -1.70
N ASN A 71 0.77 -6.65 -2.53
CA ASN A 71 0.40 -7.72 -3.46
C ASN A 71 1.29 -7.74 -4.71
N HIS A 72 1.98 -6.65 -5.04
CA HIS A 72 2.97 -6.57 -6.12
C HIS A 72 4.38 -6.94 -5.68
N ASP A 73 4.68 -6.87 -4.40
CA ASP A 73 5.98 -7.22 -3.81
C ASP A 73 5.85 -8.12 -2.57
N PRO A 74 5.18 -9.30 -2.69
CA PRO A 74 4.85 -10.17 -1.56
C PRO A 74 6.09 -10.69 -0.81
N ASP A 75 7.23 -10.69 -1.42
CA ASP A 75 8.53 -11.18 -0.95
C ASP A 75 9.55 -10.06 -0.67
N ILE A 76 9.13 -8.80 -0.68
CA ILE A 76 10.02 -7.69 -0.34
C ILE A 76 10.51 -7.76 1.11
N SER A 77 9.76 -8.39 2.00
CA SER A 77 10.10 -8.65 3.41
C SER A 77 9.24 -9.77 3.96
N THR A 78 9.34 -10.01 5.27
CA THR A 78 8.42 -10.88 6.02
C THR A 78 7.43 -10.08 6.87
N GLU A 79 7.53 -8.74 6.88
CA GLU A 79 6.65 -7.86 7.64
C GLU A 79 5.43 -7.49 6.78
N HIS A 80 4.22 -7.71 7.29
CA HIS A 80 2.98 -7.43 6.57
C HIS A 80 2.28 -6.18 7.09
N TRP A 81 2.58 -5.79 8.33
CA TRP A 81 2.00 -4.64 9.00
C TRP A 81 2.91 -4.14 10.11
N SER A 82 2.72 -2.92 10.55
CA SER A 82 3.46 -2.34 11.69
C SER A 82 2.60 -1.38 12.50
N THR A 83 3.00 -1.11 13.74
CA THR A 83 2.31 -0.16 14.63
C THR A 83 3.28 0.80 15.29
N THR A 84 2.77 1.98 15.63
CA THR A 84 3.50 2.97 16.44
C THR A 84 2.55 3.70 17.39
N ALA A 85 3.08 4.60 18.22
CA ALA A 85 2.31 5.39 19.19
C ALA A 85 1.43 4.50 20.09
N ASP A 86 2.03 3.50 20.73
CA ASP A 86 1.35 2.53 21.61
C ASP A 86 0.16 1.83 20.90
N ARG A 87 0.36 1.38 19.67
CA ARG A 87 -0.62 0.71 18.81
C ARG A 87 -1.81 1.59 18.40
N ARG A 88 -1.74 2.91 18.58
CA ARG A 88 -2.78 3.84 18.15
C ARG A 88 -2.72 4.15 16.66
N VAL A 89 -1.55 4.02 16.04
CA VAL A 89 -1.37 4.09 14.58
C VAL A 89 -0.96 2.74 14.05
N PHE A 90 -1.67 2.27 13.05
CA PHE A 90 -1.48 0.99 12.40
C PHE A 90 -1.28 1.19 10.89
N ALA A 91 -0.30 0.51 10.31
CA ALA A 91 -0.06 0.53 8.88
C ALA A 91 -0.04 -0.90 8.31
N THR A 92 -0.74 -1.10 7.22
CA THR A 92 -0.71 -2.31 6.39
C THR A 92 -1.06 -1.92 4.96
N HIS A 93 -0.63 -2.70 3.99
CA HIS A 93 -0.90 -2.38 2.58
C HIS A 93 -2.38 -2.17 2.30
N GLY A 94 -3.26 -3.01 2.83
CA GLY A 94 -4.71 -2.79 2.77
C GLY A 94 -5.49 -3.84 2.00
N ASP A 95 -4.84 -4.74 1.30
CA ASP A 95 -5.45 -5.85 0.59
C ASP A 95 -6.20 -6.81 1.52
N ALA A 96 -5.73 -6.99 2.77
CA ALA A 96 -6.40 -7.81 3.77
C ALA A 96 -7.84 -7.37 4.10
N PHE A 97 -8.21 -6.12 3.84
CA PHE A 97 -9.59 -5.63 4.05
C PHE A 97 -10.56 -6.08 2.96
N PHE A 98 -10.09 -6.83 1.97
CA PHE A 98 -10.89 -7.46 0.92
C PHE A 98 -10.79 -8.98 1.01
N GLU A 99 -11.84 -9.69 0.61
CA GLU A 99 -11.83 -11.17 0.58
C GLU A 99 -10.87 -11.71 -0.47
N ASN A 100 -10.76 -11.01 -1.60
CA ASN A 100 -9.77 -11.23 -2.63
C ASN A 100 -8.76 -10.09 -2.59
N ALA A 101 -7.48 -10.40 -2.66
CA ALA A 101 -6.42 -9.39 -2.60
C ALA A 101 -6.65 -8.24 -3.59
N VAL A 102 -7.14 -8.50 -4.80
CA VAL A 102 -7.38 -7.46 -5.84
C VAL A 102 -8.73 -7.68 -6.53
N PRO A 103 -9.86 -7.31 -5.91
CA PRO A 103 -11.20 -7.63 -6.41
C PRO A 103 -11.57 -6.96 -7.75
N TRP A 104 -10.87 -5.91 -8.14
CA TRP A 104 -11.03 -5.25 -9.45
C TRP A 104 -10.08 -5.78 -10.53
N SER A 105 -9.18 -6.73 -10.19
CA SER A 105 -8.26 -7.33 -11.16
C SER A 105 -9.01 -8.12 -12.23
N ARG A 106 -8.48 -8.10 -13.45
CA ARG A 106 -8.91 -9.02 -14.51
C ARG A 106 -8.62 -10.47 -14.15
N GLN A 107 -7.61 -10.69 -13.31
CA GLN A 107 -7.22 -12.02 -12.82
C GLN A 107 -7.96 -12.42 -11.54
N ARG A 108 -9.04 -11.71 -11.17
CA ARG A 108 -9.78 -11.97 -9.91
C ARG A 108 -10.22 -13.44 -9.75
N ASN A 109 -10.59 -14.10 -10.85
CA ASN A 109 -11.01 -15.51 -10.79
C ASN A 109 -9.81 -16.42 -10.47
N LEU A 110 -8.67 -16.18 -11.10
CA LEU A 110 -7.41 -16.88 -10.81
C LEU A 110 -6.95 -16.62 -9.37
N LEU A 111 -7.04 -15.37 -8.91
CA LEU A 111 -6.74 -15.02 -7.52
C LEU A 111 -7.66 -15.73 -6.52
N ASN A 112 -8.96 -15.82 -6.82
CA ASN A 112 -9.91 -16.57 -5.99
C ASN A 112 -9.59 -18.07 -5.94
N GLU A 113 -9.19 -18.65 -7.05
CA GLU A 113 -8.76 -20.05 -7.13
C GLU A 113 -7.49 -20.27 -6.30
N ARG A 114 -6.45 -19.45 -6.52
CA ARG A 114 -5.20 -19.52 -5.75
C ARG A 114 -5.41 -19.29 -4.25
N SER A 115 -6.28 -18.35 -3.87
CA SER A 115 -6.61 -18.14 -2.46
C SER A 115 -7.29 -19.36 -1.83
N ARG A 116 -8.17 -20.05 -2.59
CA ARG A 116 -8.80 -21.29 -2.13
C ARG A 116 -7.78 -22.43 -2.01
N SER A 117 -6.89 -22.57 -2.99
CA SER A 117 -5.80 -23.56 -2.92
C SER A 117 -4.90 -23.29 -1.74
N ALA A 118 -4.47 -22.04 -1.55
CA ALA A 118 -3.63 -21.65 -0.41
C ALA A 118 -4.30 -21.95 0.93
N MET A 119 -5.60 -21.68 1.09
CA MET A 119 -6.33 -22.04 2.31
C MET A 119 -6.40 -23.56 2.54
N ALA A 120 -6.48 -24.36 1.48
CA ALA A 120 -6.52 -25.82 1.59
C ALA A 120 -5.13 -26.39 1.90
N GLU A 121 -4.07 -25.81 1.34
CA GLU A 121 -2.68 -26.24 1.52
C GLU A 121 -2.08 -25.76 2.85
N HIS A 122 -2.63 -24.66 3.41
CA HIS A 122 -2.16 -24.03 4.65
C HIS A 122 -3.29 -23.90 5.68
N PRO A 123 -3.83 -25.03 6.20
CA PRO A 123 -4.92 -25.01 7.17
C PRO A 123 -4.55 -24.34 8.51
N GLU A 124 -3.25 -24.19 8.80
CA GLU A 124 -2.73 -23.47 9.96
C GLU A 124 -2.93 -21.94 9.87
N LEU A 125 -3.15 -21.41 8.67
CA LEU A 125 -3.35 -19.97 8.44
C LEU A 125 -4.85 -19.62 8.54
N ASP A 126 -5.24 -19.01 9.68
CA ASP A 126 -6.65 -18.60 9.85
C ASP A 126 -6.93 -17.30 9.07
N HIS A 127 -7.63 -17.43 7.95
CA HIS A 127 -8.05 -16.30 7.10
C HIS A 127 -8.95 -15.26 7.80
N ARG A 128 -9.45 -15.55 9.00
CA ARG A 128 -10.24 -14.62 9.83
C ARG A 128 -9.38 -13.70 10.66
N THR A 129 -8.09 -14.01 10.80
CA THR A 129 -7.09 -13.13 11.44
C THR A 129 -6.40 -12.25 10.40
N LEU A 130 -5.83 -11.12 10.84
CA LEU A 130 -5.07 -10.25 9.96
C LEU A 130 -3.85 -10.97 9.38
N ASP A 131 -3.06 -11.62 10.24
CA ASP A 131 -1.81 -12.30 9.85
C ASP A 131 -2.10 -13.45 8.89
N GLY A 132 -3.06 -14.30 9.21
CA GLY A 132 -3.42 -15.44 8.34
C GLY A 132 -3.94 -14.98 6.99
N ARG A 133 -4.76 -13.91 6.95
CA ARG A 133 -5.26 -13.36 5.69
C ARG A 133 -4.15 -12.75 4.85
N LEU A 134 -3.25 -11.97 5.46
CA LEU A 134 -2.12 -11.39 4.75
C LEU A 134 -1.18 -12.48 4.20
N ALA A 135 -0.85 -13.49 4.99
CA ALA A 135 -0.04 -14.61 4.55
C ALA A 135 -0.68 -15.34 3.35
N LEU A 136 -1.97 -15.67 3.43
CA LEU A 136 -2.70 -16.30 2.32
C LEU A 136 -2.73 -15.43 1.06
N HIS A 137 -2.93 -14.11 1.20
CA HIS A 137 -2.88 -13.19 0.07
C HIS A 137 -1.48 -13.15 -0.57
N ARG A 138 -0.41 -13.18 0.22
CA ARG A 138 0.98 -13.21 -0.30
C ARG A 138 1.23 -14.50 -1.08
N ILE A 139 0.82 -15.65 -0.55
CA ILE A 139 0.90 -16.93 -1.26
C ILE A 139 0.11 -16.87 -2.58
N ALA A 140 -1.12 -16.38 -2.55
CA ALA A 140 -1.96 -16.29 -3.75
C ALA A 140 -1.40 -15.33 -4.81
N CYS A 141 -0.71 -14.26 -4.40
CA CYS A 141 -0.14 -13.25 -5.29
C CYS A 141 1.25 -13.62 -5.80
N THR A 142 2.00 -14.46 -5.09
CA THR A 142 3.37 -14.84 -5.48
C THR A 142 3.42 -15.42 -6.90
N GLY A 143 4.33 -14.89 -7.73
CA GLY A 143 4.53 -15.32 -9.11
C GLY A 143 3.43 -14.90 -10.09
N LEU A 144 2.43 -14.10 -9.67
CA LEU A 144 1.48 -13.49 -10.60
C LEU A 144 2.08 -12.25 -11.25
N LYS A 145 1.89 -12.11 -12.54
CA LYS A 145 2.28 -10.92 -13.28
C LYS A 145 1.08 -9.97 -13.34
N PHE A 146 1.07 -8.95 -12.48
CA PHE A 146 0.05 -7.90 -12.54
C PHE A 146 0.46 -6.71 -13.41
N GLY A 147 1.75 -6.55 -13.63
CA GLY A 147 2.34 -5.42 -14.30
C GLY A 147 2.43 -5.54 -15.81
N TYR A 148 2.74 -4.43 -16.42
CA TYR A 148 2.97 -4.25 -17.84
C TYR A 148 4.47 -4.32 -18.13
N ASP A 149 4.86 -5.11 -19.14
CA ASP A 149 6.24 -5.19 -19.61
C ASP A 149 6.66 -3.88 -20.30
N PRO A 150 7.59 -3.10 -19.72
CA PRO A 150 7.99 -1.82 -20.29
C PRO A 150 8.78 -1.96 -21.59
N GLU A 151 9.40 -3.09 -21.86
CA GLU A 151 10.24 -3.30 -23.05
C GLU A 151 9.42 -3.39 -24.36
N ASN A 152 8.13 -3.72 -24.23
CA ASN A 152 7.21 -3.84 -25.37
C ASN A 152 6.22 -2.68 -25.53
N ALA A 153 6.44 -1.55 -24.83
CA ALA A 153 5.51 -0.43 -24.78
C ALA A 153 5.58 0.51 -26.00
N THR A 154 4.88 0.22 -27.08
CA THR A 154 4.64 1.13 -28.20
C THR A 154 3.49 2.12 -27.91
N HIS A 155 3.37 3.22 -28.70
CA HIS A 155 2.27 4.20 -28.58
C HIS A 155 0.87 3.56 -28.67
N CYS A 156 0.71 2.50 -29.47
CA CYS A 156 -0.53 1.72 -29.56
C CYS A 156 -0.93 1.10 -28.22
N HIS A 157 0.02 0.73 -27.38
CA HIS A 157 -0.24 0.12 -26.08
C HIS A 157 -0.79 1.13 -25.05
N ARG A 158 -0.45 2.41 -25.15
CA ARG A 158 -1.02 3.45 -24.26
C ARG A 158 -2.52 3.63 -24.51
N LEU A 159 -2.95 3.68 -25.76
CA LEU A 159 -4.36 3.77 -26.11
C LEU A 159 -5.10 2.48 -25.74
N HIS A 160 -4.53 1.33 -26.07
CA HIS A 160 -5.06 0.02 -25.66
C HIS A 160 -5.22 -0.07 -24.14
N ARG A 161 -4.25 0.39 -23.36
CA ARG A 161 -4.31 0.43 -21.89
C ARG A 161 -5.41 1.37 -21.39
N LEU A 162 -5.57 2.54 -21.99
CA LEU A 162 -6.68 3.46 -21.65
C LEU A 162 -8.03 2.76 -21.86
N ILE A 163 -8.22 2.16 -23.03
CA ILE A 163 -9.44 1.40 -23.36
C ILE A 163 -9.63 0.24 -22.39
N THR A 164 -8.58 -0.54 -22.13
CA THR A 164 -8.67 -1.72 -21.27
C THR A 164 -8.82 -1.39 -19.79
N THR A 165 -8.47 -0.19 -19.35
CA THR A 165 -8.74 0.28 -17.97
C THR A 165 -10.23 0.57 -17.77
N PHE A 166 -10.92 1.03 -18.81
CA PHE A 166 -12.33 1.40 -18.75
C PHE A 166 -13.28 0.34 -19.32
N TYR A 167 -12.77 -0.69 -20.00
CA TYR A 167 -13.55 -1.76 -20.57
C TYR A 167 -13.07 -3.15 -20.09
N PRO A 168 -13.94 -4.03 -19.60
CA PRO A 168 -15.39 -3.84 -19.42
C PRO A 168 -15.71 -2.86 -18.29
N PRO A 169 -16.84 -2.15 -18.34
CA PRO A 169 -17.22 -1.12 -17.35
C PRO A 169 -17.38 -1.68 -15.94
N SER A 170 -17.47 -2.99 -15.77
CA SER A 170 -17.48 -3.67 -14.48
C SER A 170 -16.17 -3.44 -13.66
N GLN A 171 -15.05 -3.23 -14.34
CA GLN A 171 -13.75 -3.04 -13.68
C GLN A 171 -13.66 -1.67 -12.98
N PRO A 172 -13.89 -0.52 -13.62
CA PRO A 172 -13.92 0.77 -12.94
C PRO A 172 -15.03 0.86 -11.89
N LEU A 173 -16.18 0.19 -12.10
CA LEU A 173 -17.22 0.11 -11.06
C LEU A 173 -16.75 -0.67 -9.83
N ALA A 174 -16.02 -1.77 -10.01
CA ALA A 174 -15.43 -2.52 -8.90
C ALA A 174 -14.37 -1.68 -8.15
N MET A 175 -13.56 -0.88 -8.86
CA MET A 175 -12.61 0.06 -8.24
C MET A 175 -13.34 1.12 -7.40
N ILE A 176 -14.37 1.76 -7.95
CA ILE A 176 -15.18 2.76 -7.23
C ILE A 176 -15.83 2.12 -6.00
N LYS A 177 -16.36 0.90 -6.13
CA LYS A 177 -16.91 0.15 -5.01
C LYS A 177 -15.86 -0.11 -3.92
N ALA A 178 -14.63 -0.49 -4.31
CA ALA A 178 -13.51 -0.68 -3.39
C ALA A 178 -13.17 0.62 -2.66
N TRP A 179 -13.03 1.76 -3.37
CA TRP A 179 -12.77 3.06 -2.78
C TRP A 179 -13.82 3.47 -1.73
N ARG A 180 -15.09 3.26 -2.06
CA ARG A 180 -16.20 3.64 -1.17
C ARG A 180 -16.34 2.72 0.03
N SER A 181 -16.05 1.42 -0.13
CA SER A 181 -16.22 0.42 0.93
C SER A 181 -15.01 0.26 1.85
N LEU A 182 -13.80 0.67 1.43
CA LEU A 182 -12.59 0.50 2.22
C LEU A 182 -12.72 1.00 3.67
N PRO A 183 -13.17 2.25 3.94
CA PRO A 183 -13.21 2.75 5.32
C PRO A 183 -14.19 1.96 6.21
N ASP A 184 -15.31 1.47 5.64
CA ASP A 184 -16.29 0.67 6.38
C ASP A 184 -15.76 -0.75 6.64
N ARG A 185 -15.04 -1.33 5.68
CA ARG A 185 -14.37 -2.63 5.85
C ARG A 185 -13.29 -2.57 6.93
N VAL A 186 -12.46 -1.53 6.92
CA VAL A 186 -11.46 -1.31 7.98
C VAL A 186 -12.15 -1.18 9.33
N ALA A 187 -13.17 -0.32 9.44
CA ALA A 187 -13.88 -0.10 10.69
C ALA A 187 -14.57 -1.37 11.22
N ALA A 188 -15.07 -2.22 10.35
CA ALA A 188 -15.73 -3.47 10.74
C ALA A 188 -14.78 -4.49 11.39
N VAL A 189 -13.53 -4.57 10.96
CA VAL A 189 -12.55 -5.53 11.49
C VAL A 189 -11.58 -4.92 12.52
N ALA A 190 -11.48 -3.60 12.58
CA ALA A 190 -10.55 -2.91 13.46
C ALA A 190 -10.66 -3.32 14.94
N PRO A 191 -11.84 -3.52 15.55
CA PRO A 191 -11.93 -3.95 16.94
C PRO A 191 -11.25 -5.28 17.21
N ALA A 192 -11.31 -6.21 16.26
CA ALA A 192 -10.73 -7.55 16.38
C ALA A 192 -9.26 -7.60 15.95
N TRP A 193 -8.92 -6.95 14.83
CA TRP A 193 -7.58 -7.05 14.25
C TRP A 193 -6.62 -5.99 14.77
N LEU A 194 -7.13 -4.81 15.10
CA LEU A 194 -6.34 -3.61 15.37
C LEU A 194 -6.78 -2.96 16.70
N PRO A 195 -6.83 -3.72 17.80
CA PRO A 195 -7.34 -3.18 19.06
C PRO A 195 -6.54 -1.95 19.51
N GLY A 196 -7.25 -0.87 19.80
CA GLY A 196 -6.66 0.40 20.21
C GLY A 196 -6.29 1.35 19.06
N ALA A 197 -6.39 0.91 17.80
CA ALA A 197 -6.07 1.77 16.67
C ALA A 197 -7.01 2.99 16.60
N GLN A 198 -6.44 4.16 16.48
CA GLN A 198 -7.13 5.43 16.20
C GLN A 198 -6.92 5.88 14.76
N VAL A 199 -5.79 5.47 14.17
CA VAL A 199 -5.42 5.75 12.78
C VAL A 199 -4.98 4.45 12.12
N VAL A 200 -5.55 4.17 10.96
CA VAL A 200 -5.13 3.07 10.09
C VAL A 200 -4.68 3.65 8.76
N VAL A 201 -3.42 3.39 8.40
CA VAL A 201 -2.81 3.83 7.15
C VAL A 201 -2.79 2.66 6.17
N THR A 202 -3.34 2.87 4.98
CA THR A 202 -3.40 1.88 3.90
C THR A 202 -2.91 2.47 2.59
N GLY A 203 -2.57 1.61 1.65
CA GLY A 203 -2.37 1.90 0.23
C GLY A 203 -3.39 1.14 -0.63
N HIS A 204 -2.90 0.40 -1.63
CA HIS A 204 -3.59 -0.63 -2.40
C HIS A 204 -4.67 -0.15 -3.38
N VAL A 205 -5.65 0.63 -2.91
CA VAL A 205 -6.76 1.07 -3.77
C VAL A 205 -6.42 2.30 -4.63
N HIS A 206 -5.21 2.85 -4.50
CA HIS A 206 -4.69 4.00 -5.26
C HIS A 206 -5.59 5.25 -5.23
N TYR A 207 -6.38 5.43 -4.16
CA TYR A 207 -7.28 6.56 -4.00
C TYR A 207 -6.90 7.38 -2.76
N PRO A 208 -6.07 8.44 -2.92
CA PRO A 208 -5.58 9.23 -1.77
C PRO A 208 -6.76 9.93 -1.07
N ARG A 209 -7.07 9.47 0.13
CA ARG A 209 -8.21 9.98 0.91
C ARG A 209 -8.01 9.75 2.40
N VAL A 210 -8.63 10.63 3.18
CA VAL A 210 -8.77 10.49 4.63
C VAL A 210 -10.27 10.37 4.94
N TRP A 211 -10.65 9.35 5.70
CA TRP A 211 -12.02 9.12 6.15
C TRP A 211 -12.07 9.02 7.67
N ARG A 212 -13.19 9.41 8.25
CA ARG A 212 -13.50 9.15 9.65
C ARG A 212 -14.65 8.15 9.76
N ARG A 213 -14.53 7.21 10.69
CA ARG A 213 -15.54 6.23 11.06
C ARG A 213 -15.61 6.14 12.58
N GLY A 214 -16.52 6.94 13.19
CA GLY A 214 -16.51 7.15 14.63
C GLY A 214 -15.16 7.73 15.07
N ASP A 215 -14.52 7.02 15.98
CA ASP A 215 -13.21 7.39 16.53
C ASP A 215 -12.01 6.98 15.66
N LEU A 216 -12.24 6.15 14.66
CA LEU A 216 -11.21 5.66 13.76
C LEU A 216 -11.02 6.61 12.57
N THR A 217 -9.76 6.95 12.27
CA THR A 217 -9.38 7.61 11.03
C THR A 217 -8.72 6.60 10.11
N VAL A 218 -9.22 6.46 8.89
CA VAL A 218 -8.63 5.63 7.83
C VAL A 218 -7.99 6.52 6.81
N ILE A 219 -6.71 6.30 6.53
CA ILE A 219 -5.92 7.05 5.55
C ILE A 219 -5.54 6.09 4.44
N ASN A 220 -5.93 6.40 3.21
CA ASN A 220 -5.34 5.75 2.05
C ASN A 220 -4.35 6.71 1.40
N THR A 221 -3.11 6.25 1.23
CA THR A 221 -2.02 7.07 0.70
C THR A 221 -2.12 7.32 -0.79
N GLY A 222 -2.98 6.61 -1.52
CA GLY A 222 -2.98 6.67 -2.99
C GLY A 222 -1.77 5.95 -3.56
N ALA A 223 -1.27 6.40 -4.71
CA ALA A 223 -0.16 5.74 -5.38
C ALA A 223 0.66 6.71 -6.23
N PHE A 224 1.91 6.36 -6.51
CA PHE A 224 2.77 7.09 -7.48
C PHE A 224 2.38 6.77 -8.93
N THR A 225 1.32 6.00 -9.12
CA THR A 225 0.73 5.69 -10.42
C THR A 225 -0.50 6.55 -10.69
N GLY A 226 -0.83 6.76 -11.97
CA GLY A 226 -2.07 7.41 -12.38
C GLY A 226 -2.20 8.89 -12.00
N PRO A 227 -3.40 9.48 -12.20
CA PRO A 227 -3.63 10.92 -12.08
C PRO A 227 -4.01 11.38 -10.67
N LEU A 228 -4.45 10.46 -9.79
CA LEU A 228 -4.98 10.84 -8.47
C LEU A 228 -3.87 11.27 -7.51
N GLY A 229 -2.63 10.79 -7.73
CA GLY A 229 -1.45 11.12 -6.94
C GLY A 229 -1.40 10.36 -5.63
N ALA A 230 -0.49 10.80 -4.75
CA ALA A 230 -0.23 10.15 -3.48
C ALA A 230 -0.19 11.13 -2.31
N TYR A 231 -0.34 10.57 -1.11
CA TYR A 231 -0.07 11.20 0.17
C TYR A 231 1.16 10.57 0.82
N LEU A 232 1.81 11.31 1.68
CA LEU A 232 2.68 10.80 2.72
C LEU A 232 2.02 11.03 4.08
N VAL A 233 2.40 10.21 5.05
CA VAL A 233 1.94 10.35 6.43
C VAL A 233 3.16 10.51 7.32
N ASP A 234 3.22 11.62 8.05
CA ASP A 234 4.25 11.89 9.06
C ASP A 234 3.67 11.69 10.45
N ILE A 235 4.44 11.02 11.32
CA ILE A 235 4.06 10.76 12.70
C ILE A 235 5.21 11.25 13.59
N ASP A 236 4.85 12.16 14.51
CA ASP A 236 5.77 12.70 15.51
C ASP A 236 5.07 12.75 16.87
N GLY A 237 5.46 11.83 17.76
CA GLY A 237 4.77 11.61 19.02
C GLY A 237 3.29 11.29 18.81
N GLU A 238 2.41 12.17 19.30
CA GLU A 238 0.96 12.04 19.19
C GLU A 238 0.36 12.73 17.96
N HIS A 239 1.19 13.34 17.13
CA HIS A 239 0.74 14.09 15.96
C HIS A 239 0.91 13.27 14.69
N VAL A 240 -0.18 13.14 13.93
CA VAL A 240 -0.20 12.52 12.61
C VAL A 240 -0.57 13.58 11.58
N ALA A 241 0.32 13.85 10.65
CA ALA A 241 0.11 14.80 9.55
C ALA A 241 0.08 14.07 8.22
N VAL A 242 -0.89 14.41 7.38
CA VAL A 242 -1.04 13.85 6.04
C VAL A 242 -0.77 14.95 5.03
N HIS A 243 0.19 14.71 4.14
CA HIS A 243 0.59 15.69 3.12
C HIS A 243 0.36 15.13 1.72
N ARG A 244 -0.19 15.97 0.84
CA ARG A 244 -0.25 15.63 -0.58
C ARG A 244 1.13 15.73 -1.19
N LEU A 245 1.55 14.72 -1.96
CA LEU A 245 2.81 14.76 -2.69
C LEU A 245 2.74 15.66 -3.93
N ARG A 246 3.86 16.28 -4.26
CA ARG A 246 4.04 17.11 -5.46
C ARG A 246 5.28 16.68 -6.21
N LEU A 247 5.12 16.44 -7.51
CA LEU A 247 6.23 16.26 -8.43
C LEU A 247 6.63 17.60 -9.01
N ARG A 248 7.88 18.03 -8.84
CA ARG A 248 8.44 19.26 -9.38
C ARG A 248 9.87 19.01 -9.87
N ARG A 249 10.16 19.32 -11.11
CA ARG A 249 11.49 19.11 -11.73
C ARG A 249 12.00 17.67 -11.52
N ASN A 250 11.12 16.70 -11.72
CA ASN A 250 11.39 15.27 -11.52
C ASN A 250 11.79 14.87 -10.10
N LEU A 251 11.49 15.68 -9.08
CA LEU A 251 11.69 15.35 -7.68
C LEU A 251 10.35 15.42 -6.94
N TRP A 252 10.14 14.47 -6.02
CA TRP A 252 8.95 14.42 -5.18
C TRP A 252 9.17 15.20 -3.89
N TYR A 253 8.20 16.02 -3.53
CA TYR A 253 8.24 16.86 -2.34
C TYR A 253 6.94 16.68 -1.52
N PRO A 254 7.02 16.89 -0.18
CA PRO A 254 5.83 17.14 0.62
C PRO A 254 5.14 18.40 0.08
N GLY A 255 3.83 18.30 -0.12
CA GLY A 255 3.00 19.41 -0.55
C GLY A 255 2.15 19.95 0.60
N ARG A 256 0.93 20.42 0.27
CA ARG A 256 0.01 20.93 1.28
C ARG A 256 -0.40 19.84 2.26
N THR A 257 -0.56 20.20 3.52
CA THR A 257 -1.20 19.35 4.53
C THR A 257 -2.69 19.20 4.21
N VAL A 258 -3.17 17.98 4.17
CA VAL A 258 -4.57 17.64 3.89
C VAL A 258 -5.34 17.20 5.13
N ALA A 259 -4.63 16.72 6.15
CA ALA A 259 -5.20 16.40 7.47
C ALA A 259 -4.12 16.48 8.55
N GLN A 260 -4.57 16.83 9.76
CA GLN A 260 -3.81 16.72 10.99
C GLN A 260 -4.68 16.02 12.02
N ILE A 261 -4.12 15.04 12.73
CA ILE A 261 -4.80 14.23 13.73
C ILE A 261 -3.92 14.23 14.99
N THR A 262 -4.50 14.58 16.11
CA THR A 262 -3.86 14.37 17.42
C THR A 262 -4.42 13.08 18.02
N LEU A 263 -3.55 12.16 18.36
CA LEU A 263 -3.91 10.89 18.99
C LEU A 263 -4.36 11.15 20.42
N ARG A 264 -5.44 10.51 20.80
CA ARG A 264 -5.93 10.56 22.19
C ARG A 264 -5.06 9.68 23.08
N PRO A 265 -4.82 10.06 24.34
CA PRO A 265 -4.13 9.21 25.28
C PRO A 265 -4.79 7.82 25.36
N THR A 266 -3.98 6.79 25.50
CA THR A 266 -4.49 5.45 25.80
C THR A 266 -5.07 5.48 27.21
N LEU A 267 -6.37 5.23 27.35
CA LEU A 267 -6.95 5.06 28.69
C LEU A 267 -6.24 3.89 29.36
N ALA A 268 -5.54 4.16 30.46
CA ALA A 268 -4.96 3.10 31.26
C ALA A 268 -6.09 2.12 31.63
N LYS A 269 -5.91 0.84 31.28
CA LYS A 269 -6.84 -0.19 31.76
C LYS A 269 -6.78 -0.14 33.30
N ARG A 270 -7.88 0.31 33.91
CA ARG A 270 -8.09 0.19 35.35
C ARG A 270 -8.31 -1.26 35.72
#